data_3a2eba197893aa0b6f885f13d57acf09
#
_entry.id   3a2eba197893aa0b6f885f13d57acf09
#
_cell.length_a   1.000
_cell.length_b   1.000
_cell.length_c   1.000
_cell.angle_alpha   90.00
_cell.angle_beta   90.00
_cell.angle_gamma   90.00
#
_symmetry.space_group_name_H-M   'P 1'
#
loop_
_entity.id
_entity.type
_entity.pdbx_description
1 polymer ?
#
loop_
_entity_poly.entity_id
_entity_poly.type
_entity_poly.pdbx_seq_one_letter_code
_entity_poly.pdbx_strand_id
1 'polypeptide(L)'
;MHRGAKLLANTYLRRMFKLFDFCIPTRATIVPDSPDWLHEVKYDGYRLRVERDGDRVRLITRGGYNWTDRYPWIVEAALKNRQERFVIDGEAVILGVDGISDFNALHSGRHNEEVQLCAFDILALNGEDLRGWPLSLRKTKLAQLLPGRPDGIFIAPFEQGDGPDLFRAACDMGLEGMVSKRADRPYRAGRSKDWVRVKNRSIRRCIA
;
A
#
# COMPACT_ATOMS: atom_id res chain seq x y z
N MET A 1 -26.13 8.49 -27.21
CA MET A 1 -24.70 8.90 -27.17
C MET A 1 -23.87 8.38 -25.96
N HIS A 2 -24.41 7.53 -25.07
CA HIS A 2 -23.71 7.10 -23.82
C HIS A 2 -22.84 5.83 -23.93
N ARG A 3 -23.00 5.01 -24.99
CA ARG A 3 -22.24 3.75 -25.15
C ARG A 3 -20.79 3.94 -25.62
N GLY A 4 -20.52 4.94 -26.46
CA GLY A 4 -19.16 5.20 -26.97
C GLY A 4 -18.17 5.71 -25.92
N ALA A 5 -18.63 6.58 -25.02
CA ALA A 5 -17.80 7.13 -23.96
C ALA A 5 -17.41 6.06 -22.91
N LYS A 6 -18.31 5.12 -22.59
CA LYS A 6 -18.01 3.98 -21.72
C LYS A 6 -16.99 3.02 -22.33
N LEU A 7 -17.04 2.81 -23.65
CA LEU A 7 -16.10 1.90 -24.35
C LEU A 7 -14.70 2.50 -24.41
N LEU A 8 -14.58 3.80 -24.67
CA LEU A 8 -13.30 4.52 -24.70
C LEU A 8 -12.66 4.60 -23.30
N ALA A 9 -13.45 4.88 -22.27
CA ALA A 9 -12.98 4.88 -20.87
C ALA A 9 -12.50 3.49 -20.44
N ASN A 10 -13.20 2.41 -20.85
CA ASN A 10 -12.82 1.04 -20.52
C ASN A 10 -11.52 0.62 -21.23
N THR A 11 -11.31 1.04 -22.48
CA THR A 11 -10.07 0.78 -23.23
C THR A 11 -8.89 1.59 -22.67
N TYR A 12 -9.13 2.84 -22.28
CA TYR A 12 -8.12 3.70 -21.66
C TYR A 12 -7.66 3.16 -20.30
N LEU A 13 -8.61 2.74 -19.45
CA LEU A 13 -8.31 2.14 -18.14
C LEU A 13 -7.58 0.80 -18.28
N ARG A 14 -7.99 -0.08 -19.23
CA ARG A 14 -7.25 -1.33 -19.51
C ARG A 14 -5.81 -1.08 -19.95
N ARG A 15 -5.55 0.01 -20.65
CA ARG A 15 -4.19 0.45 -21.04
C ARG A 15 -3.44 1.04 -19.87
N MET A 16 -4.11 1.78 -18.96
CA MET A 16 -3.54 2.32 -17.74
C MET A 16 -3.13 1.22 -16.75
N PHE A 17 -3.95 0.21 -16.50
CA PHE A 17 -3.62 -0.88 -15.55
C PHE A 17 -2.35 -1.66 -15.91
N LYS A 18 -1.90 -1.66 -17.15
CA LYS A 18 -0.61 -2.23 -17.56
C LYS A 18 0.60 -1.36 -17.21
N LEU A 19 0.40 -0.12 -16.73
CA LEU A 19 1.43 0.90 -16.58
C LEU A 19 1.73 1.29 -15.12
N PHE A 20 1.09 0.63 -14.14
CA PHE A 20 1.35 0.94 -12.72
C PHE A 20 2.50 0.09 -12.18
N ASP A 21 3.73 0.49 -12.49
CA ASP A 21 4.89 -0.08 -11.83
C ASP A 21 5.04 0.48 -10.40
N PHE A 22 5.61 -0.35 -9.51
CA PHE A 22 5.75 0.00 -8.10
C PHE A 22 6.86 1.04 -7.88
N CYS A 23 6.60 2.01 -7.00
CA CYS A 23 7.62 2.86 -6.42
C CYS A 23 8.42 2.06 -5.38
N ILE A 24 9.73 1.98 -5.54
CA ILE A 24 10.62 1.18 -4.70
C ILE A 24 11.44 2.11 -3.79
N PRO A 25 11.30 2.02 -2.45
CA PRO A 25 12.09 2.83 -1.53
C PRO A 25 13.58 2.56 -1.65
N THR A 26 14.38 3.60 -1.56
CA THR A 26 15.83 3.50 -1.40
C THR A 26 16.16 3.05 0.02
N ARG A 27 17.13 2.14 0.16
CA ARG A 27 17.63 1.73 1.49
C ARG A 27 18.49 2.84 2.08
N ALA A 28 18.25 3.13 3.36
CA ALA A 28 19.09 4.02 4.16
C ALA A 28 19.39 3.41 5.53
N THR A 29 20.31 4.05 6.26
CA THR A 29 20.70 3.69 7.62
C THR A 29 20.13 4.64 8.66
N ILE A 30 19.70 5.82 8.23
CA ILE A 30 19.18 6.90 9.08
C ILE A 30 17.80 7.29 8.54
N VAL A 31 16.84 7.46 9.42
CA VAL A 31 15.52 7.99 9.10
C VAL A 31 15.65 9.50 8.90
N PRO A 32 15.05 10.07 7.82
CA PRO A 32 15.08 11.52 7.63
C PRO A 32 14.42 12.26 8.80
N ASP A 33 15.01 13.40 9.17
CA ASP A 33 14.53 14.28 10.23
C ASP A 33 14.14 15.64 9.61
N SER A 34 12.94 15.73 9.09
CA SER A 34 12.40 16.96 8.51
C SER A 34 10.88 16.87 8.42
N PRO A 35 10.15 17.98 8.63
CA PRO A 35 8.69 18.02 8.54
C PRO A 35 8.14 17.71 7.14
N ASP A 36 9.00 17.66 6.13
CA ASP A 36 8.60 17.31 4.76
C ASP A 36 8.34 15.81 4.56
N TRP A 37 8.64 14.99 5.57
CA TRP A 37 8.53 13.54 5.48
C TRP A 37 7.33 13.02 6.27
N LEU A 38 6.65 12.05 5.67
CA LEU A 38 5.65 11.21 6.32
C LEU A 38 6.30 9.86 6.65
N HIS A 39 6.17 9.45 7.90
CA HIS A 39 6.78 8.23 8.44
C HIS A 39 5.72 7.17 8.65
N GLU A 40 5.90 6.00 8.08
CA GLU A 40 5.01 4.85 8.17
C GLU A 40 5.74 3.65 8.75
N VAL A 41 5.04 2.85 9.55
CA VAL A 41 5.55 1.54 9.96
C VAL A 41 5.79 0.69 8.73
N LYS A 42 6.95 0.05 8.68
CA LYS A 42 7.24 -0.95 7.67
C LYS A 42 6.70 -2.31 8.13
N TYR A 43 5.53 -2.65 7.63
CA TYR A 43 4.99 -3.98 7.81
C TYR A 43 5.77 -5.03 7.01
N ASP A 44 5.94 -6.22 7.58
CA ASP A 44 6.55 -7.36 6.89
C ASP A 44 5.44 -8.20 6.22
N GLY A 45 5.38 -8.13 4.90
CA GLY A 45 4.33 -8.77 4.13
C GLY A 45 4.67 -8.89 2.64
N TYR A 46 3.63 -8.98 1.82
CA TYR A 46 3.75 -8.98 0.37
C TYR A 46 3.15 -7.73 -0.24
N ARG A 47 3.98 -6.96 -0.97
CA ARG A 47 3.52 -5.78 -1.69
C ARG A 47 2.49 -6.14 -2.74
N LEU A 48 1.31 -5.53 -2.62
CA LEU A 48 0.20 -5.70 -3.56
C LEU A 48 -0.31 -4.36 -4.08
N ARG A 49 -0.71 -4.38 -5.34
CA ARG A 49 -1.57 -3.36 -5.94
C ARG A 49 -2.96 -3.95 -6.10
N VAL A 50 -3.95 -3.29 -5.48
CA VAL A 50 -5.37 -3.63 -5.65
C VAL A 50 -5.96 -2.75 -6.72
N GLU A 51 -6.48 -3.36 -7.78
CA GLU A 51 -7.10 -2.71 -8.91
C GLU A 51 -8.58 -3.11 -8.97
N ARG A 52 -9.47 -2.14 -8.87
CA ARG A 52 -10.92 -2.37 -9.05
C ARG A 52 -11.44 -1.61 -10.25
N ASP A 53 -12.23 -2.29 -11.09
CA ASP A 53 -12.98 -1.72 -12.22
C ASP A 53 -14.36 -2.39 -12.30
N GLY A 54 -15.38 -1.74 -11.73
CA GLY A 54 -16.71 -2.30 -11.53
C GLY A 54 -16.68 -3.52 -10.59
N ASP A 55 -17.18 -4.65 -11.08
CA ASP A 55 -17.20 -5.92 -10.34
C ASP A 55 -15.90 -6.71 -10.45
N ARG A 56 -14.92 -6.18 -11.17
CA ARG A 56 -13.63 -6.83 -11.34
C ARG A 56 -12.60 -6.27 -10.38
N VAL A 57 -12.05 -7.15 -9.54
CA VAL A 57 -10.91 -6.86 -8.68
C VAL A 57 -9.70 -7.67 -9.12
N ARG A 58 -8.50 -7.10 -9.05
CA ARG A 58 -7.23 -7.79 -9.24
C ARG A 58 -6.24 -7.41 -8.15
N LEU A 59 -5.55 -8.42 -7.63
CA LEU A 59 -4.46 -8.26 -6.68
C LEU A 59 -3.14 -8.59 -7.39
N ILE A 60 -2.37 -7.55 -7.70
CA ILE A 60 -1.13 -7.71 -8.48
C ILE A 60 0.08 -7.53 -7.57
N THR A 61 0.93 -8.57 -7.49
CA THR A 61 2.15 -8.52 -6.70
C THR A 61 3.21 -7.63 -7.35
N ARG A 62 4.24 -7.25 -6.60
CA ARG A 62 5.40 -6.53 -7.14
C ARG A 62 6.09 -7.30 -8.29
N GLY A 63 6.04 -8.62 -8.29
CA GLY A 63 6.57 -9.48 -9.36
C GLY A 63 5.64 -9.62 -10.56
N GLY A 64 4.46 -8.97 -10.56
CA GLY A 64 3.49 -9.04 -11.65
C GLY A 64 2.54 -10.24 -11.59
N TYR A 65 2.60 -11.08 -10.56
CA TYR A 65 1.70 -12.21 -10.39
C TYR A 65 0.32 -11.75 -9.94
N ASN A 66 -0.72 -12.40 -10.47
CA ASN A 66 -2.10 -12.19 -10.03
C ASN A 66 -2.43 -13.12 -8.86
N TRP A 67 -2.69 -12.54 -7.70
CA TRP A 67 -3.05 -13.25 -6.47
C TRP A 67 -4.51 -13.01 -6.05
N THR A 68 -5.39 -12.67 -6.96
CA THR A 68 -6.81 -12.38 -6.69
C THR A 68 -7.49 -13.51 -5.94
N ASP A 69 -7.29 -14.75 -6.38
CA ASP A 69 -7.92 -15.93 -5.76
C ASP A 69 -7.24 -16.32 -4.43
N ARG A 70 -6.08 -15.75 -4.13
CA ARG A 70 -5.31 -16.09 -2.93
C ARG A 70 -5.79 -15.37 -1.67
N TYR A 71 -6.27 -14.14 -1.79
CA TYR A 71 -6.66 -13.31 -0.64
C TYR A 71 -8.10 -12.79 -0.79
N PRO A 72 -9.10 -13.66 -0.52
CA PRO A 72 -10.52 -13.36 -0.76
C PRO A 72 -11.02 -12.18 0.07
N TRP A 73 -10.56 -12.02 1.32
CA TRP A 73 -11.00 -10.93 2.18
C TRP A 73 -10.65 -9.54 1.63
N ILE A 74 -9.46 -9.37 1.03
CA ILE A 74 -9.08 -8.12 0.34
C ILE A 74 -10.00 -7.86 -0.86
N VAL A 75 -10.34 -8.90 -1.63
CA VAL A 75 -11.24 -8.80 -2.79
C VAL A 75 -12.63 -8.38 -2.36
N GLU A 76 -13.19 -9.01 -1.34
CA GLU A 76 -14.52 -8.67 -0.79
C GLU A 76 -14.55 -7.24 -0.27
N ALA A 77 -13.53 -6.82 0.49
CA ALA A 77 -13.41 -5.47 1.00
C ALA A 77 -13.36 -4.43 -0.14
N ALA A 78 -12.60 -4.74 -1.20
CA ALA A 78 -12.55 -3.88 -2.37
C ALA A 78 -13.93 -3.80 -3.06
N LEU A 79 -14.67 -4.91 -3.19
CA LEU A 79 -16.00 -4.94 -3.81
C LEU A 79 -17.09 -4.24 -2.98
N LYS A 80 -16.96 -4.21 -1.64
CA LYS A 80 -17.87 -3.49 -0.74
C LYS A 80 -17.70 -1.97 -0.77
N ASN A 81 -16.58 -1.45 -1.33
CA ASN A 81 -16.36 -0.02 -1.40
C ASN A 81 -17.39 0.66 -2.33
N ARG A 82 -17.82 1.88 -1.97
CA ARG A 82 -18.77 2.65 -2.78
C ARG A 82 -18.20 3.11 -4.13
N GLN A 83 -16.87 3.31 -4.18
CA GLN A 83 -16.20 3.67 -5.42
C GLN A 83 -15.85 2.41 -6.20
N GLU A 84 -16.34 2.34 -7.44
CA GLU A 84 -16.19 1.15 -8.28
C GLU A 84 -14.89 1.14 -9.09
N ARG A 85 -14.11 2.23 -9.08
CA ARG A 85 -12.90 2.35 -9.88
C ARG A 85 -11.78 2.98 -9.09
N PHE A 86 -10.80 2.18 -8.73
CA PHE A 86 -9.60 2.68 -8.03
C PHE A 86 -8.40 1.75 -8.20
N VAL A 87 -7.24 2.31 -7.98
CA VAL A 87 -5.98 1.58 -7.84
C VAL A 87 -5.31 2.04 -6.55
N ILE A 88 -5.10 1.12 -5.62
CA ILE A 88 -4.39 1.37 -4.37
C ILE A 88 -3.15 0.48 -4.25
N ASP A 89 -2.16 0.99 -3.54
CA ASP A 89 -0.88 0.33 -3.28
C ASP A 89 -0.78 0.05 -1.78
N GLY A 90 -0.41 -1.16 -1.41
CA GLY A 90 -0.38 -1.59 -0.03
C GLY A 90 0.52 -2.79 0.21
N GLU A 91 0.55 -3.23 1.46
CA GLU A 91 1.20 -4.46 1.90
C GLU A 91 0.14 -5.43 2.39
N ALA A 92 0.13 -6.67 1.84
CA ALA A 92 -0.71 -7.75 2.34
C ALA A 92 -0.05 -8.32 3.61
N VAL A 93 -0.81 -8.36 4.70
CA VAL A 93 -0.32 -8.73 6.02
C VAL A 93 -1.30 -9.63 6.76
N ILE A 94 -0.79 -10.43 7.68
CA ILE A 94 -1.55 -10.98 8.81
C ILE A 94 -1.05 -10.25 10.05
N LEU A 95 -1.96 -9.70 10.84
CA LEU A 95 -1.61 -8.99 12.07
C LEU A 95 -1.93 -9.87 13.28
N GLY A 96 -0.98 -9.96 14.20
CA GLY A 96 -1.21 -10.49 15.54
C GLY A 96 -2.14 -9.58 16.36
N VAL A 97 -2.51 -10.04 17.54
CA VAL A 97 -3.36 -9.28 18.48
C VAL A 97 -2.69 -7.99 18.98
N ASP A 98 -1.36 -7.95 18.91
CA ASP A 98 -0.50 -6.81 19.21
C ASP A 98 -0.35 -5.81 18.04
N GLY A 99 -0.94 -6.12 16.88
CA GLY A 99 -0.84 -5.31 15.67
C GLY A 99 0.47 -5.49 14.90
N ILE A 100 1.35 -6.41 15.32
CA ILE A 100 2.59 -6.75 14.62
C ILE A 100 2.28 -7.74 13.49
N SER A 101 2.96 -7.56 12.34
CA SER A 101 2.79 -8.48 11.21
C SER A 101 3.46 -9.83 11.47
N ASP A 102 2.70 -10.92 11.32
CA ASP A 102 3.20 -12.29 11.33
C ASP A 102 3.50 -12.76 9.90
N PHE A 103 4.74 -12.57 9.47
CA PHE A 103 5.18 -13.00 8.15
C PHE A 103 5.19 -14.52 8.00
N ASN A 104 5.42 -15.29 9.07
CA ASN A 104 5.44 -16.76 9.00
C ASN A 104 4.03 -17.30 8.74
N ALA A 105 3.02 -16.76 9.44
CA ALA A 105 1.62 -17.11 9.18
C ALA A 105 1.24 -16.77 7.73
N LEU A 106 1.60 -15.55 7.25
CA LEU A 106 1.35 -15.12 5.87
C LEU A 106 2.04 -16.02 4.84
N HIS A 107 3.32 -16.34 5.07
CA HIS A 107 4.14 -17.14 4.15
C HIS A 107 3.66 -18.61 4.07
N SER A 108 3.15 -19.16 5.17
CA SER A 108 2.63 -20.53 5.23
C SER A 108 1.49 -20.78 4.24
N GLY A 109 0.75 -19.75 3.87
CA GLY A 109 -0.44 -19.82 3.00
C GLY A 109 -1.64 -20.51 3.63
N ARG A 110 -1.58 -20.85 4.95
CA ARG A 110 -2.67 -21.54 5.66
C ARG A 110 -3.78 -20.61 6.13
N HIS A 111 -3.52 -19.31 6.13
CA HIS A 111 -4.41 -18.26 6.65
C HIS A 111 -4.71 -17.20 5.57
N ASN A 112 -4.87 -17.64 4.32
CA ASN A 112 -5.10 -16.73 3.20
C ASN A 112 -6.39 -15.92 3.33
N GLU A 113 -7.39 -16.45 4.00
CA GLU A 113 -8.68 -15.81 4.30
C GLU A 113 -8.59 -14.72 5.39
N GLU A 114 -7.51 -14.71 6.17
CA GLU A 114 -7.26 -13.72 7.23
C GLU A 114 -6.38 -12.55 6.76
N VAL A 115 -5.84 -12.65 5.53
CA VAL A 115 -4.92 -11.64 4.99
C VAL A 115 -5.64 -10.33 4.71
N GLN A 116 -5.11 -9.24 5.27
CA GLN A 116 -5.58 -7.88 5.10
C GLN A 116 -4.61 -7.07 4.26
N LEU A 117 -5.09 -5.99 3.64
CA LEU A 117 -4.26 -5.00 2.98
C LEU A 117 -4.04 -3.79 3.88
N CYS A 118 -2.80 -3.51 4.23
CA CYS A 118 -2.36 -2.23 4.78
C CYS A 118 -2.11 -1.26 3.63
N ALA A 119 -3.11 -0.44 3.28
CA ALA A 119 -3.06 0.48 2.15
C ALA A 119 -2.29 1.76 2.53
N PHE A 120 -1.31 2.15 1.75
CA PHE A 120 -0.48 3.33 2.04
C PHE A 120 -0.42 4.35 0.89
N ASP A 121 -0.97 4.06 -0.29
CA ASP A 121 -1.05 5.02 -1.39
C ASP A 121 -2.27 4.73 -2.30
N ILE A 122 -2.73 5.75 -3.02
CA ILE A 122 -3.75 5.65 -4.06
C ILE A 122 -3.18 6.20 -5.36
N LEU A 123 -3.30 5.43 -6.44
CA LEU A 123 -2.67 5.73 -7.71
C LEU A 123 -3.68 6.20 -8.76
N ALA A 124 -4.94 5.76 -8.64
CA ALA A 124 -6.03 6.20 -9.50
C ALA A 124 -7.37 6.13 -8.76
N LEU A 125 -8.28 7.03 -9.10
CA LEU A 125 -9.65 7.07 -8.57
C LEU A 125 -10.61 7.54 -9.66
N ASN A 126 -11.70 6.79 -9.91
CA ASN A 126 -12.76 7.11 -10.87
C ASN A 126 -12.25 7.45 -12.29
N GLY A 127 -11.12 6.85 -12.68
CA GLY A 127 -10.50 7.07 -14.00
C GLY A 127 -9.47 8.21 -14.04
N GLU A 128 -9.31 8.94 -12.94
CA GLU A 128 -8.26 9.95 -12.80
C GLU A 128 -6.95 9.32 -12.31
N ASP A 129 -5.84 9.64 -12.96
CA ASP A 129 -4.48 9.25 -12.55
C ASP A 129 -3.94 10.22 -11.49
N LEU A 130 -3.78 9.74 -10.27
CA LEU A 130 -3.34 10.54 -9.14
C LEU A 130 -1.81 10.49 -8.92
N ARG A 131 -1.05 9.70 -9.70
CA ARG A 131 0.39 9.52 -9.48
C ARG A 131 1.19 10.83 -9.59
N GLY A 132 0.73 11.77 -10.41
CA GLY A 132 1.34 13.10 -10.53
C GLY A 132 1.11 14.02 -9.33
N TRP A 133 0.19 13.69 -8.43
CA TRP A 133 -0.15 14.50 -7.28
C TRP A 133 0.87 14.35 -6.14
N PRO A 134 1.00 15.38 -5.26
CA PRO A 134 1.73 15.24 -4.00
C PRO A 134 1.20 14.07 -3.16
N LEU A 135 2.09 13.38 -2.45
CA LEU A 135 1.71 12.26 -1.58
C LEU A 135 0.67 12.67 -0.52
N SER A 136 0.80 13.85 0.07
CA SER A 136 -0.16 14.38 1.04
C SER A 136 -1.59 14.41 0.51
N LEU A 137 -1.78 14.85 -0.74
CA LEU A 137 -3.11 14.86 -1.39
C LEU A 137 -3.58 13.44 -1.72
N ARG A 138 -2.69 12.55 -2.15
CA ARG A 138 -3.04 11.14 -2.36
C ARG A 138 -3.45 10.46 -1.06
N LYS A 139 -2.78 10.74 0.07
CA LYS A 139 -3.19 10.26 1.40
C LYS A 139 -4.59 10.73 1.78
N THR A 140 -4.91 12.00 1.53
CA THR A 140 -6.27 12.54 1.73
C THR A 140 -7.30 11.79 0.88
N LYS A 141 -6.99 11.53 -0.39
CA LYS A 141 -7.87 10.74 -1.28
C LYS A 141 -8.02 9.30 -0.83
N LEU A 142 -6.96 8.66 -0.33
CA LEU A 142 -7.01 7.32 0.24
C LEU A 142 -7.91 7.27 1.48
N ALA A 143 -7.82 8.27 2.37
CA ALA A 143 -8.67 8.37 3.54
C ALA A 143 -10.16 8.58 3.17
N GLN A 144 -10.45 9.34 2.10
CA GLN A 144 -11.80 9.49 1.57
C GLN A 144 -12.34 8.20 0.93
N LEU A 145 -11.48 7.42 0.28
CA LEU A 145 -11.84 6.13 -0.32
C LEU A 145 -12.16 5.06 0.73
N LEU A 146 -11.43 5.05 1.84
CA LEU A 146 -11.49 4.02 2.89
C LEU A 146 -11.92 4.67 4.22
N PRO A 147 -13.15 5.18 4.34
CA PRO A 147 -13.60 5.81 5.58
C PRO A 147 -13.76 4.76 6.70
N GLY A 148 -13.28 5.10 7.88
CA GLY A 148 -13.24 4.17 9.01
C GLY A 148 -12.13 3.12 8.85
N ARG A 149 -12.35 1.94 9.40
CA ARG A 149 -11.45 0.76 9.22
C ARG A 149 -12.26 -0.36 8.57
N PRO A 150 -12.41 -0.34 7.23
CA PRO A 150 -13.13 -1.42 6.55
C PRO A 150 -12.41 -2.76 6.80
N ASP A 151 -13.20 -3.79 7.03
CA ASP A 151 -12.68 -5.16 7.17
C ASP A 151 -11.92 -5.55 5.89
N GLY A 152 -10.76 -6.18 6.05
CA GLY A 152 -9.91 -6.66 4.95
C GLY A 152 -9.01 -5.62 4.29
N ILE A 153 -9.29 -4.31 4.43
CA ILE A 153 -8.41 -3.22 3.96
C ILE A 153 -8.39 -2.10 5.01
N PHE A 154 -7.21 -1.69 5.45
CA PHE A 154 -7.04 -0.56 6.35
C PHE A 154 -5.93 0.38 5.87
N ILE A 155 -5.99 1.63 6.31
CA ILE A 155 -5.00 2.64 5.93
C ILE A 155 -3.77 2.48 6.82
N ALA A 156 -2.58 2.47 6.23
CA ALA A 156 -1.33 2.55 6.97
C ALA A 156 -1.27 3.85 7.78
N PRO A 157 -1.17 3.78 9.11
CA PRO A 157 -0.95 4.96 9.92
C PRO A 157 0.36 5.63 9.51
N PHE A 158 0.38 6.96 9.57
CA PHE A 158 1.58 7.72 9.30
C PHE A 158 1.66 8.92 10.25
N GLU A 159 2.87 9.32 10.55
CA GLU A 159 3.17 10.48 11.37
C GLU A 159 4.06 11.44 10.59
N GLN A 160 3.93 12.73 10.87
CA GLN A 160 4.77 13.78 10.34
C GLN A 160 5.54 14.41 11.50
N GLY A 161 6.87 14.44 11.40
CA GLY A 161 7.66 15.02 12.50
C GLY A 161 9.00 14.33 12.71
N ASP A 162 9.36 14.07 13.97
CA ASP A 162 10.64 13.51 14.38
C ASP A 162 10.77 12.03 13.97
N GLY A 163 11.33 11.81 12.78
CA GLY A 163 11.55 10.47 12.25
C GLY A 163 12.46 9.59 13.08
N PRO A 164 13.59 10.09 13.62
CA PRO A 164 14.47 9.34 14.50
C PRO A 164 13.80 8.82 15.77
N ASP A 165 12.97 9.64 16.44
CA ASP A 165 12.25 9.22 17.64
C ASP A 165 11.16 8.21 17.34
N LEU A 166 10.39 8.42 16.27
CA LEU A 166 9.41 7.46 15.78
C LEU A 166 10.07 6.12 15.42
N PHE A 167 11.25 6.15 14.80
CA PHE A 167 11.98 4.93 14.46
C PHE A 167 12.48 4.19 15.71
N ARG A 168 12.93 4.92 16.75
CA ARG A 168 13.34 4.33 18.03
C ARG A 168 12.15 3.62 18.67
N ALA A 169 10.99 4.30 18.78
CA ALA A 169 9.77 3.71 19.30
C ALA A 169 9.33 2.45 18.51
N ALA A 170 9.41 2.50 17.18
CA ALA A 170 9.12 1.34 16.35
C ALA A 170 10.08 0.16 16.60
N CYS A 171 11.36 0.45 16.85
CA CYS A 171 12.34 -0.58 17.22
C CYS A 171 12.04 -1.22 18.57
N ASP A 172 11.68 -0.39 19.57
CA ASP A 172 11.34 -0.84 20.93
C ASP A 172 10.08 -1.72 20.94
N MET A 173 9.13 -1.43 20.03
CA MET A 173 7.95 -2.25 19.80
C MET A 173 8.22 -3.53 18.97
N GLY A 174 9.43 -3.79 18.53
CA GLY A 174 9.76 -4.96 17.72
C GLY A 174 9.27 -4.88 16.27
N LEU A 175 9.00 -3.69 15.73
CA LEU A 175 8.56 -3.53 14.33
C LEU A 175 9.73 -3.63 13.34
N GLU A 176 9.46 -4.07 12.10
CA GLU A 176 10.51 -4.35 11.07
C GLU A 176 11.32 -3.11 10.69
N GLY A 177 10.78 -1.93 10.91
CA GLY A 177 11.42 -0.66 10.58
C GLY A 177 10.41 0.40 10.12
N MET A 178 10.90 1.35 9.34
CA MET A 178 10.12 2.46 8.82
C MET A 178 10.30 2.67 7.33
N VAL A 179 9.25 3.24 6.71
CA VAL A 179 9.31 3.85 5.37
C VAL A 179 8.93 5.31 5.50
N SER A 180 9.90 6.19 5.19
CA SER A 180 9.70 7.63 5.15
C SER A 180 9.50 8.08 3.71
N LYS A 181 8.51 8.94 3.47
CA LYS A 181 8.11 9.38 2.14
C LYS A 181 7.96 10.89 2.11
N ARG A 182 8.49 11.55 1.08
CA ARG A 182 8.33 12.99 0.88
C ARG A 182 6.85 13.31 0.63
N ALA A 183 6.29 14.21 1.45
CA ALA A 183 4.88 14.59 1.41
C ALA A 183 4.48 15.31 0.12
N ASP A 184 5.42 16.09 -0.44
CA ASP A 184 5.24 16.95 -1.62
C ASP A 184 5.49 16.23 -2.97
N ARG A 185 5.94 14.95 -2.96
CA ARG A 185 6.42 14.29 -4.17
C ARG A 185 5.37 13.41 -4.85
N PRO A 186 5.43 13.32 -6.20
CA PRO A 186 4.61 12.42 -6.97
C PRO A 186 5.03 10.95 -6.77
N TYR A 187 4.14 10.03 -7.13
CA TYR A 187 4.45 8.61 -7.21
C TYR A 187 5.24 8.32 -8.49
N ARG A 188 6.44 7.77 -8.34
CA ARG A 188 7.32 7.41 -9.47
C ARG A 188 7.62 5.93 -9.45
N ALA A 189 7.42 5.29 -10.59
CA ALA A 189 7.81 3.90 -10.81
C ALA A 189 9.31 3.69 -10.65
N GLY A 190 9.69 2.51 -10.18
CA GLY A 190 11.09 2.14 -9.97
C GLY A 190 11.67 2.69 -8.66
N ARG A 191 12.99 2.72 -8.57
CA ARG A 191 13.69 3.15 -7.35
C ARG A 191 13.59 4.67 -7.18
N SER A 192 13.08 5.09 -6.02
CA SER A 192 12.89 6.50 -5.67
C SER A 192 13.74 6.89 -4.47
N LYS A 193 14.33 8.08 -4.53
CA LYS A 193 15.00 8.73 -3.38
C LYS A 193 13.99 9.47 -2.49
N ASP A 194 12.79 9.73 -3.01
CA ASP A 194 11.70 10.39 -2.27
C ASP A 194 11.00 9.42 -1.31
N TRP A 195 11.29 8.11 -1.42
CA TRP A 195 10.90 7.06 -0.49
C TRP A 195 12.14 6.38 0.06
N VAL A 196 12.25 6.35 1.38
CA VAL A 196 13.42 5.81 2.11
C VAL A 196 12.94 4.74 3.08
N ARG A 197 13.60 3.59 3.10
CA ARG A 197 13.35 2.54 4.08
C ARG A 197 14.54 2.35 5.01
N VAL A 198 14.28 2.31 6.31
CA VAL A 198 15.24 1.98 7.35
C VAL A 198 14.72 0.75 8.09
N LYS A 199 15.57 -0.28 8.20
CA LYS A 199 15.22 -1.54 8.90
C LYS A 199 15.73 -1.54 10.32
N ASN A 200 14.92 -2.08 11.21
CA ASN A 200 15.36 -2.45 12.54
C ASN A 200 16.39 -3.59 12.44
N ARG A 201 17.61 -3.34 12.90
CA ARG A 201 18.72 -4.30 12.80
C ARG A 201 18.66 -5.40 13.87
N SER A 202 17.93 -5.19 14.96
CA SER A 202 17.76 -6.17 16.04
C SER A 202 16.82 -7.33 15.66
N ILE A 203 15.97 -7.14 14.64
CA ILE A 203 15.08 -8.19 14.15
C ILE A 203 15.84 -9.10 13.18
N ARG A 204 16.23 -10.28 13.65
CA ARG A 204 16.69 -11.36 12.79
C ARG A 204 15.47 -12.08 12.22
N ARG A 205 15.30 -12.07 10.88
CA ARG A 205 14.38 -13.03 10.25
C ARG A 205 14.91 -14.43 10.53
N CYS A 206 14.16 -15.22 11.30
CA CYS A 206 14.33 -16.66 11.29
C CYS A 206 13.80 -17.15 9.93
N ILE A 207 14.68 -17.23 8.93
CA ILE A 207 14.40 -17.96 7.70
C ILE A 207 14.73 -19.41 8.06
N ALA A 208 13.69 -20.20 8.29
CA ALA A 208 13.80 -21.66 8.32
C ALA A 208 13.63 -22.19 6.91
#